data_c7e97ec82fbeab2305be1fe13b1352f1
#
_entry.id   c7e97ec82fbeab2305be1fe13b1352f1
#
_cell.length_a   1.000
_cell.length_b   1.000
_cell.length_c   1.000
_cell.angle_alpha   90.00
_cell.angle_beta   90.00
_cell.angle_gamma   90.00
#
_symmetry.space_group_name_H-M   'P 1'
#
loop_
_entity.id
_entity.type
_entity.pdbx_description
1 polymer ?
#
loop_
_entity_poly.entity_id
_entity_poly.type
_entity_poly.pdbx_seq_one_letter_code
_entity_poly.pdbx_strand_id
1 'polypeptide(L)'
;MYSISEVQHLLGLSASTLRYYEKEGLIPDIKRTEGGKRIYTEDQIGWLRFIIALKETGMTIDKIKAYLDMNVRGEETLAERREFLAQHKARIENNLAQTLLHLERINQKISYYDAVVLGKSFF
;
A
#
# COMPACT_ATOMS: atom_id res chain seq x y z
N MET A 1 5.38 22.06 -2.66
CA MET A 1 6.56 21.22 -2.99
C MET A 1 7.16 20.65 -1.70
N TYR A 2 7.62 19.42 -1.75
CA TYR A 2 8.10 18.69 -0.57
C TYR A 2 9.50 18.16 -0.82
N SER A 3 10.37 18.26 0.19
CA SER A 3 11.68 17.61 0.18
C SER A 3 11.51 16.11 0.45
N ILE A 4 12.56 15.32 0.18
CA ILE A 4 12.54 13.89 0.50
C ILE A 4 12.31 13.65 1.99
N SER A 5 12.88 14.49 2.87
CA SER A 5 12.69 14.38 4.32
C SER A 5 11.23 14.60 4.71
N GLU A 6 10.58 15.58 4.10
CA GLU A 6 9.17 15.86 4.36
C GLU A 6 8.28 14.69 3.89
N VAL A 7 8.58 14.13 2.71
CA VAL A 7 7.84 12.96 2.19
C VAL A 7 8.01 11.75 3.10
N GLN A 8 9.23 11.49 3.58
CA GLN A 8 9.51 10.43 4.53
C GLN A 8 8.64 10.55 5.76
N HIS A 9 8.56 11.75 6.30
CA HIS A 9 7.76 12.02 7.50
C HIS A 9 6.27 11.87 7.25
N LEU A 10 5.77 12.42 6.13
CA LEU A 10 4.35 12.37 5.77
C LEU A 10 3.86 10.94 5.47
N LEU A 11 4.68 10.13 4.80
CA LEU A 11 4.25 8.83 4.30
C LEU A 11 4.80 7.65 5.09
N GLY A 12 5.69 7.91 6.06
CA GLY A 12 6.30 6.83 6.84
C GLY A 12 7.23 5.94 6.04
N LEU A 13 7.83 6.45 4.95
CA LEU A 13 8.75 5.72 4.11
C LEU A 13 10.19 6.13 4.38
N SER A 14 11.12 5.20 4.20
CA SER A 14 12.55 5.52 4.26
C SER A 14 13.01 6.20 2.97
N ALA A 15 14.11 6.95 3.06
CA ALA A 15 14.72 7.54 1.87
C ALA A 15 15.15 6.48 0.86
N SER A 16 15.64 5.33 1.33
CA SER A 16 16.04 4.22 0.45
C SER A 16 14.84 3.64 -0.29
N THR A 17 13.68 3.52 0.34
CA THR A 17 12.45 3.06 -0.31
C THR A 17 12.01 4.04 -1.40
N LEU A 18 12.05 5.34 -1.11
CA LEU A 18 11.69 6.36 -2.10
C LEU A 18 12.64 6.34 -3.29
N ARG A 19 13.94 6.20 -3.05
CA ARG A 19 14.93 6.07 -4.12
C ARG A 19 14.73 4.78 -4.93
N TYR A 20 14.36 3.69 -4.27
CA TYR A 20 14.03 2.42 -4.93
C TYR A 20 12.83 2.59 -5.85
N TYR A 21 11.77 3.25 -5.39
CA TYR A 21 10.59 3.51 -6.21
C TYR A 21 10.92 4.37 -7.44
N GLU A 22 11.76 5.38 -7.26
CA GLU A 22 12.22 6.19 -8.38
C GLU A 22 13.02 5.36 -9.39
N LYS A 23 13.96 4.55 -8.90
CA LYS A 23 14.78 3.66 -9.72
C LYS A 23 13.93 2.67 -10.53
N GLU A 24 12.90 2.13 -9.90
CA GLU A 24 11.99 1.17 -10.54
C GLU A 24 10.95 1.82 -11.46
N GLY A 25 10.98 3.15 -11.57
CA GLY A 25 10.06 3.86 -12.43
C GLY A 25 8.65 3.97 -11.90
N LEU A 26 8.45 3.79 -10.60
CA LEU A 26 7.13 3.86 -9.97
C LEU A 26 6.66 5.29 -9.71
N ILE A 27 7.57 6.25 -9.74
CA ILE A 27 7.28 7.67 -9.56
C ILE A 27 7.86 8.42 -10.76
N PRO A 28 7.02 8.92 -11.66
CA PRO A 28 7.52 9.65 -12.82
C PRO A 28 7.92 11.08 -12.45
N ASP A 29 8.83 11.63 -13.23
CA ASP A 29 9.14 13.06 -13.27
C ASP A 29 9.58 13.71 -11.95
N ILE A 30 10.36 13.00 -11.15
CA ILE A 30 10.93 13.59 -9.94
C ILE A 30 11.91 14.71 -10.33
N LYS A 31 11.59 15.90 -9.89
CA LYS A 31 12.43 17.08 -10.13
C LYS A 31 13.47 17.23 -9.04
N ARG A 32 14.52 17.97 -9.35
CA ARG A 32 15.60 18.26 -8.41
C ARG A 32 15.82 19.76 -8.31
N THR A 33 16.25 20.22 -7.15
CA THR A 33 16.70 21.59 -6.96
C THR A 33 18.02 21.81 -7.68
N GLU A 34 18.48 23.05 -7.75
CA GLU A 34 19.81 23.40 -8.28
C GLU A 34 20.93 22.66 -7.55
N GLY A 35 20.75 22.38 -6.26
CA GLY A 35 21.68 21.61 -5.46
C GLY A 35 21.59 20.10 -5.65
N GLY A 36 20.75 19.61 -6.58
CA GLY A 36 20.59 18.19 -6.87
C GLY A 36 19.67 17.43 -5.92
N LYS A 37 18.95 18.12 -5.04
CA LYS A 37 18.03 17.50 -4.09
C LYS A 37 16.67 17.25 -4.73
N ARG A 38 16.09 16.08 -4.45
CA ARG A 38 14.75 15.70 -4.93
C ARG A 38 13.67 16.59 -4.33
N ILE A 39 12.70 16.98 -5.16
CA ILE A 39 11.48 17.68 -4.72
C ILE A 39 10.26 16.98 -5.30
N TYR A 40 9.20 16.93 -4.51
CA TYR A 40 7.96 16.20 -4.82
C TYR A 40 6.78 17.17 -4.86
N THR A 41 5.88 16.95 -5.82
CA THR A 41 4.63 17.72 -5.93
C THR A 41 3.51 17.08 -5.11
N GLU A 42 2.43 17.83 -4.92
CA GLU A 42 1.20 17.29 -4.29
C GLU A 42 0.68 16.07 -5.05
N ASP A 43 0.67 16.13 -6.38
CA ASP A 43 0.21 15.01 -7.21
C ASP A 43 1.07 13.76 -7.00
N GLN A 44 2.37 13.94 -6.87
CA GLN A 44 3.29 12.83 -6.59
C GLN A 44 3.06 12.25 -5.20
N ILE A 45 2.74 13.08 -4.21
CA ILE A 45 2.39 12.61 -2.86
C ILE A 45 1.12 11.74 -2.93
N GLY A 46 0.08 12.20 -3.62
CA GLY A 46 -1.15 11.42 -3.82
C GLY A 46 -0.89 10.09 -4.52
N TRP A 47 -0.04 10.12 -5.55
CA TRP A 47 0.37 8.94 -6.29
C TRP A 47 1.11 7.94 -5.38
N LEU A 48 2.05 8.42 -4.56
CA LEU A 48 2.78 7.59 -3.60
C LEU A 48 1.86 6.95 -2.58
N ARG A 49 0.86 7.68 -2.08
CA ARG A 49 -0.14 7.10 -1.17
C ARG A 49 -0.88 5.93 -1.81
N PHE A 50 -1.21 6.06 -3.10
CA PHE A 50 -1.86 4.98 -3.85
C PHE A 50 -0.95 3.77 -4.02
N ILE A 51 0.33 4.00 -4.39
CA ILE A 51 1.33 2.94 -4.51
C ILE A 51 1.51 2.19 -3.19
N ILE A 52 1.58 2.93 -2.08
CA ILE A 52 1.68 2.33 -0.74
C ILE A 52 0.47 1.43 -0.47
N ALA A 53 -0.74 1.92 -0.77
CA ALA A 53 -1.96 1.12 -0.59
C ALA A 53 -1.93 -0.18 -1.39
N LEU A 54 -1.45 -0.14 -2.63
CA LEU A 54 -1.30 -1.33 -3.46
C LEU A 54 -0.28 -2.30 -2.87
N LYS A 55 0.88 -1.80 -2.45
CA LYS A 55 1.95 -2.61 -1.87
C LYS A 55 1.52 -3.26 -0.56
N GLU A 56 0.94 -2.48 0.32
CA GLU A 56 0.53 -2.94 1.65
C GLU A 56 -0.61 -3.96 1.59
N THR A 57 -1.37 -3.95 0.52
CA THR A 57 -2.45 -4.92 0.30
C THR A 57 -2.04 -6.08 -0.61
N GLY A 58 -0.73 -6.25 -0.84
CA GLY A 58 -0.18 -7.45 -1.44
C GLY A 58 0.07 -7.41 -2.96
N MET A 59 -0.06 -6.23 -3.59
CA MET A 59 0.28 -6.15 -5.01
C MET A 59 1.79 -6.14 -5.19
N THR A 60 2.27 -6.96 -6.14
CA THR A 60 3.71 -7.04 -6.44
C THR A 60 4.17 -5.81 -7.21
N ILE A 61 5.47 -5.52 -7.13
CA ILE A 61 6.08 -4.42 -7.89
C ILE A 61 5.84 -4.60 -9.39
N ASP A 62 5.94 -5.82 -9.91
CA ASP A 62 5.70 -6.10 -11.33
C ASP A 62 4.28 -5.75 -11.76
N LYS A 63 3.29 -6.06 -10.93
CA LYS A 63 1.90 -5.70 -11.20
C LYS A 63 1.66 -4.20 -11.11
N ILE A 64 2.31 -3.52 -10.18
CA ILE A 64 2.24 -2.06 -10.07
C ILE A 64 2.82 -1.42 -11.33
N LYS A 65 3.96 -1.93 -11.82
CA LYS A 65 4.54 -1.46 -13.09
C LYS A 65 3.59 -1.66 -14.26
N ALA A 66 2.90 -2.80 -14.32
CA ALA A 66 1.92 -3.07 -15.37
C ALA A 66 0.79 -2.05 -15.34
N TYR A 67 0.31 -1.68 -14.14
CA TYR A 67 -0.70 -0.64 -13.99
C TYR A 67 -0.18 0.73 -14.46
N LEU A 68 1.07 1.06 -14.12
CA LEU A 68 1.69 2.30 -14.56
C LEU A 68 1.84 2.37 -16.08
N ASP A 69 2.20 1.27 -16.71
CA ASP A 69 2.30 1.20 -18.18
C ASP A 69 0.94 1.46 -18.83
N MET A 70 -0.13 0.90 -18.27
CA MET A 70 -1.48 1.20 -18.73
C MET A 70 -1.81 2.69 -18.56
N ASN A 71 -1.44 3.28 -17.43
CA ASN A 71 -1.67 4.69 -17.16
C ASN A 71 -0.97 5.59 -18.17
N VAL A 72 0.25 5.25 -18.57
CA VAL A 72 1.03 6.00 -19.58
C VAL A 72 0.34 5.93 -20.95
N ARG A 73 -0.28 4.80 -21.31
CA ARG A 73 -1.01 4.66 -22.58
C ARG A 73 -2.28 5.50 -22.61
N GLY A 74 -2.76 6.00 -21.48
CA GLY A 74 -3.82 6.99 -21.39
C GLY A 74 -5.23 6.44 -21.44
N GLU A 75 -6.15 7.22 -22.00
CA GLU A 75 -7.60 6.97 -21.94
C GLU A 75 -8.04 5.64 -22.54
N GLU A 76 -7.32 5.11 -23.51
CA GLU A 76 -7.65 3.83 -24.13
C GLU A 76 -7.60 2.67 -23.13
N THR A 77 -6.92 2.84 -21.99
CA THR A 77 -6.76 1.81 -20.96
C THR A 77 -7.64 2.01 -19.73
N LEU A 78 -8.55 2.98 -19.75
CA LEU A 78 -9.39 3.27 -18.57
C LEU A 78 -10.18 2.05 -18.11
N ALA A 79 -10.81 1.34 -19.02
CA ALA A 79 -11.57 0.13 -18.70
C ALA A 79 -10.67 -0.98 -18.15
N GLU A 80 -9.51 -1.17 -18.75
CA GLU A 80 -8.52 -2.17 -18.30
C GLU A 80 -8.00 -1.85 -16.89
N ARG A 81 -7.70 -0.56 -16.64
CA ARG A 81 -7.21 -0.11 -15.33
C ARG A 81 -8.26 -0.33 -14.26
N ARG A 82 -9.53 -0.01 -14.56
CA ARG A 82 -10.64 -0.26 -13.64
C ARG A 82 -10.75 -1.73 -13.29
N GLU A 83 -10.72 -2.60 -14.31
CA GLU A 83 -10.81 -4.04 -14.10
C GLU A 83 -9.61 -4.59 -13.32
N PHE A 84 -8.43 -4.10 -13.60
CA PHE A 84 -7.22 -4.47 -12.89
C PHE A 84 -7.34 -4.18 -11.39
N LEU A 85 -7.83 -2.98 -11.06
CA LEU A 85 -8.03 -2.58 -9.66
C LEU A 85 -9.21 -3.32 -9.02
N ALA A 86 -10.26 -3.61 -9.77
CA ALA A 86 -11.42 -4.36 -9.27
C ALA A 86 -11.01 -5.79 -8.86
N GLN A 87 -10.13 -6.43 -9.63
CA GLN A 87 -9.61 -7.74 -9.28
C GLN A 87 -8.76 -7.69 -8.00
N HIS A 88 -7.94 -6.66 -7.84
CA HIS A 88 -7.17 -6.46 -6.62
C HIS A 88 -8.08 -6.22 -5.42
N LYS A 89 -9.10 -5.39 -5.59
CA LYS A 89 -10.12 -5.14 -4.56
C LYS A 89 -10.75 -6.47 -4.09
N ALA A 90 -11.13 -7.34 -5.02
CA ALA A 90 -11.72 -8.63 -4.68
C ALA A 90 -10.77 -9.49 -3.85
N ARG A 91 -9.46 -9.49 -4.16
CA ARG A 91 -8.47 -10.21 -3.37
C ARG A 91 -8.34 -9.63 -1.96
N ILE A 92 -8.35 -8.30 -1.83
CA ILE A 92 -8.31 -7.64 -0.52
C ILE A 92 -9.54 -8.02 0.31
N GLU A 93 -10.71 -7.97 -0.28
CA GLU A 93 -11.96 -8.32 0.39
C GLU A 93 -11.95 -9.76 0.89
N ASN A 94 -11.45 -10.69 0.07
CA ASN A 94 -11.31 -12.09 0.46
C ASN A 94 -10.31 -12.25 1.60
N ASN A 95 -9.16 -11.60 1.52
CA ASN A 95 -8.14 -11.66 2.57
C ASN A 95 -8.67 -11.06 3.88
N LEU A 96 -9.43 -9.98 3.80
CA LEU A 96 -10.04 -9.36 4.97
C LEU A 96 -11.02 -10.32 5.64
N ALA A 97 -11.88 -10.99 4.87
CA ALA A 97 -12.82 -11.98 5.39
C ALA A 97 -12.08 -13.13 6.09
N GLN A 98 -11.01 -13.64 5.50
CA GLN A 98 -10.18 -14.68 6.10
C GLN A 98 -9.53 -14.22 7.41
N THR A 99 -9.00 -13.00 7.41
CA THR A 99 -8.37 -12.43 8.61
C THR A 99 -9.37 -12.28 9.74
N LEU A 100 -10.59 -11.83 9.45
CA LEU A 100 -11.66 -11.72 10.45
C LEU A 100 -12.03 -13.08 11.04
N LEU A 101 -12.08 -14.11 10.21
CA LEU A 101 -12.35 -15.48 10.69
C LEU A 101 -11.24 -15.96 11.62
N HIS A 102 -9.99 -15.74 11.27
CA HIS A 102 -8.85 -16.11 12.12
C HIS A 102 -8.85 -15.33 13.43
N LEU A 103 -9.17 -14.04 13.37
CA LEU A 103 -9.28 -13.19 14.56
C LEU A 103 -10.33 -13.75 15.53
N GLU A 104 -11.47 -14.19 15.03
CA GLU A 104 -12.50 -14.81 15.85
C GLU A 104 -11.98 -16.04 16.61
N ARG A 105 -11.23 -16.89 15.91
CA ARG A 105 -10.63 -18.10 16.53
C ARG A 105 -9.61 -17.74 17.61
N ILE A 106 -8.80 -16.72 17.37
CA ILE A 106 -7.82 -16.23 18.35
C ILE A 106 -8.55 -15.66 19.57
N ASN A 107 -9.60 -14.87 19.36
CA ASN A 107 -10.40 -14.30 20.45
C ASN A 107 -11.06 -15.38 21.30
N GLN A 108 -11.54 -16.45 20.68
CA GLN A 108 -12.10 -17.60 21.41
C GLN A 108 -11.05 -18.24 22.33
N LYS A 109 -9.82 -18.38 21.86
CA LYS A 109 -8.72 -18.94 22.67
C LYS A 109 -8.35 -18.01 23.83
N ILE A 110 -8.30 -16.70 23.58
CA ILE A 110 -8.04 -15.72 24.64
C ILE A 110 -9.13 -15.78 25.70
N SER A 111 -10.39 -15.86 25.30
CA SER A 111 -11.53 -15.99 26.22
C SER A 111 -11.40 -17.24 27.10
N TYR A 112 -10.97 -18.36 26.52
CA TYR A 112 -10.72 -19.59 27.27
C TYR A 112 -9.63 -19.39 28.33
N TYR A 113 -8.49 -18.79 27.95
CA TYR A 113 -7.40 -18.53 28.90
C TYR A 113 -7.80 -17.52 29.97
N ASP A 114 -8.54 -16.48 29.62
CA ASP A 114 -9.06 -15.53 30.60
C ASP A 114 -9.89 -16.22 31.66
N ALA A 115 -10.76 -17.13 31.27
CA ALA A 115 -11.59 -17.89 32.19
C ALA A 115 -10.76 -18.77 33.09
N VAL A 116 -9.75 -19.46 32.54
CA VAL A 116 -8.85 -20.32 33.30
C VAL A 116 -8.03 -19.52 34.32
N VAL A 117 -7.44 -18.40 33.86
CA VAL A 117 -6.62 -17.54 34.72
C VAL A 117 -7.45 -16.92 35.84
N LEU A 118 -8.70 -16.54 35.55
CA LEU A 118 -9.60 -15.97 36.57
C LEU A 118 -10.26 -17.02 37.47
N GLY A 119 -9.94 -18.31 37.27
CA GLY A 119 -10.51 -19.39 38.06
C GLY A 119 -11.98 -19.66 37.82
N LYS A 120 -12.50 -19.24 36.66
CA LYS A 120 -13.90 -19.48 36.29
C LYS A 120 -14.06 -20.87 35.70
N SER A 121 -15.10 -21.58 36.12
CA SER A 121 -15.49 -22.86 35.51
C SER A 121 -16.51 -22.64 34.43
N PHE A 122 -16.40 -23.37 33.33
CA PHE A 122 -17.40 -23.41 32.27
C PHE A 122 -18.29 -24.65 32.48
N PHE A 123 -19.55 -24.39 32.59
CA PHE A 123 -20.57 -25.42 32.62
C PHE A 123 -21.66 -25.16 31.66
#